data_d5a80f655abd2507ce32b28bf3f434c4
#
_entry.id   d5a80f655abd2507ce32b28bf3f434c4
#
_cell.length_a   1.000
_cell.length_b   1.000
_cell.length_c   1.000
_cell.angle_alpha   90.00
_cell.angle_beta   90.00
_cell.angle_gamma   90.00
#
_symmetry.space_group_name_H-M   'P 1'
#
loop_
_entity.id
_entity.type
_entity.pdbx_description
1 polymer ?
#
loop_
_entity_poly.entity_id
_entity_poly.type
_entity_poly.pdbx_seq_one_letter_code
_entity_poly.pdbx_strand_id
1 'polypeptide(L)' 'MTLSRYEIKVGFFKGLLLGIRHYPFYDDKVFEEDIVIYFGIFQIIITRIYEY' A
#
# COMPACT_ATOMS: atom_id res chain seq x y z
N MET A 1 15.54 -0.45 11.74
CA MET A 1 14.69 -0.56 10.55
C MET A 1 14.73 0.75 9.78
N THR A 2 15.07 0.70 8.53
CA THR A 2 15.24 1.87 7.68
C THR A 2 14.29 1.78 6.50
N LEU A 3 13.64 2.89 6.18
CA LEU A 3 12.79 2.95 4.99
C LEU A 3 13.68 2.87 3.76
N SER A 4 13.58 1.78 3.02
CA SER A 4 14.39 1.53 1.85
C SER A 4 13.73 2.08 0.59
N ARG A 5 12.42 1.95 0.50
CA ARG A 5 11.73 2.29 -0.74
C ARG A 5 10.24 2.52 -0.47
N TYR A 6 9.65 3.43 -1.20
CA TYR A 6 8.21 3.56 -1.21
C TYR A 6 7.71 3.86 -2.62
N GLU A 7 6.48 3.45 -2.89
CA GLU A 7 5.82 3.72 -4.16
C GLU A 7 4.38 4.12 -3.91
N ILE A 8 3.89 5.03 -4.72
CA ILE A 8 2.50 5.46 -4.69
C ILE A 8 1.92 5.25 -6.07
N LYS A 9 0.84 4.48 -6.15
CA LYS A 9 0.14 4.21 -7.39
C LYS A 9 -1.30 4.66 -7.27
N VAL A 10 -1.82 5.27 -8.32
CA VAL A 10 -3.21 5.70 -8.37
C VAL A 10 -3.88 4.98 -9.53
N GLY A 11 -5.03 4.40 -9.28
CA GLY A 11 -5.77 3.67 -10.30
C GLY A 11 -7.24 4.00 -10.28
N PHE A 12 -7.94 3.51 -11.29
CA PHE A 12 -9.40 3.63 -11.38
C PHE A 12 -10.02 2.29 -11.10
N PHE A 13 -11.19 2.33 -10.49
CA PHE A 13 -11.92 1.16 -10.08
C PHE A 13 -13.31 1.18 -10.72
N LYS A 14 -13.77 0.04 -11.22
CA LYS A 14 -15.13 -0.07 -11.74
C LYS A 14 -16.09 -0.28 -10.59
N GLY A 15 -16.68 0.80 -10.11
CA GLY A 15 -17.63 0.73 -9.01
C GLY A 15 -17.36 1.82 -8.00
N LEU A 16 -18.16 1.82 -6.94
CA LEU A 16 -18.01 2.76 -5.85
C LEU A 16 -17.59 1.98 -4.62
N LEU A 17 -16.35 2.22 -4.18
CA LEU A 17 -15.83 1.63 -2.96
C LEU A 17 -15.29 2.73 -2.06
N LEU A 18 -15.51 2.55 -0.77
CA LEU A 18 -14.91 3.40 0.25
C LEU A 18 -14.28 2.47 1.28
N GLY A 19 -13.06 2.79 1.67
CA GLY A 19 -12.40 2.00 2.69
C GLY A 19 -10.90 2.09 2.59
N ILE A 20 -10.27 1.51 3.60
CA ILE A 20 -8.82 1.43 3.68
C ILE A 20 -8.47 0.00 4.00
N ARG A 21 -7.52 -0.55 3.26
CA ARG A 21 -6.99 -1.87 3.52
C ARG A 21 -5.51 -1.78 3.80
N HIS A 22 -5.04 -2.61 4.70
CA HIS A 22 -3.65 -2.64 5.11
C HIS A 22 -3.14 -4.07 5.02
N TYR A 23 -2.09 -4.26 4.25
CA TYR A 23 -1.48 -5.57 4.04
C TYR A 23 -0.02 -5.53 4.50
N PRO A 24 0.28 -5.94 5.73
CA PRO A 24 1.66 -6.07 6.17
C PRO A 24 2.25 -7.38 5.67
N PHE A 25 3.50 -7.34 5.29
CA PHE A 25 4.25 -8.51 4.87
C PHE A 25 5.61 -8.52 5.55
N TYR A 26 5.95 -9.62 6.18
CA TYR A 26 7.20 -9.78 6.90
C TYR A 26 8.07 -10.82 6.25
N ASP A 27 9.35 -10.51 6.10
CA ASP A 27 10.37 -11.45 5.65
C ASP A 27 11.55 -11.35 6.61
N ASP A 28 12.56 -12.22 6.45
CA ASP A 28 13.70 -12.29 7.36
C ASP A 28 14.43 -10.97 7.53
N LYS A 29 14.57 -10.22 6.47
CA LYS A 29 15.33 -8.96 6.48
C LYS A 29 14.53 -7.76 5.96
N VAL A 30 13.31 -7.99 5.56
CA VAL A 30 12.52 -6.97 4.90
C VAL A 30 11.13 -6.93 5.51
N PHE A 31 10.63 -5.73 5.75
CA PHE A 31 9.26 -5.50 6.12
C PHE A 31 8.60 -4.69 5.02
N GLU A 32 7.54 -5.21 4.45
CA GLU A 32 6.78 -4.51 3.42
C GLU A 32 5.38 -4.22 3.93
N GLU A 33 4.91 -3.02 3.66
CA GLU A 33 3.60 -2.59 4.09
C GLU A 33 2.87 -1.96 2.92
N ASP A 34 1.72 -2.51 2.58
CA ASP A 34 0.87 -1.98 1.52
C ASP A 34 -0.39 -1.38 2.13
N ILE A 35 -0.66 -0.14 1.83
CA ILE A 35 -1.87 0.54 2.25
C ILE A 35 -2.67 0.86 1.01
N VAL A 36 -3.90 0.36 0.94
CA VAL A 36 -4.79 0.61 -0.19
C VAL A 36 -5.95 1.45 0.30
N ILE A 37 -6.13 2.60 -0.31
CA ILE A 37 -7.21 3.53 0.03
C ILE A 37 -8.18 3.56 -1.14
N TYR A 38 -9.42 3.22 -0.88
CA TYR A 38 -10.50 3.28 -1.87
C TYR A 38 -11.31 4.54 -1.63
N PHE A 39 -11.44 5.34 -2.66
CA PHE A 39 -12.19 6.59 -2.57
C PHE A 39 -13.04 6.74 -3.83
N GLY A 40 -14.30 6.32 -3.74
CA GLY A 40 -15.19 6.37 -4.89
C GLY A 40 -14.73 5.46 -6.01
N ILE A 41 -14.41 6.03 -7.15
CA ILE A 41 -13.90 5.29 -8.31
C ILE A 41 -12.38 5.27 -8.37
N PHE A 42 -11.73 5.90 -7.40
CA PHE A 42 -10.27 5.96 -7.35
C PHE A 42 -9.74 5.00 -6.31
N GLN A 43 -8.53 4.50 -6.55
CA GLN A 43 -7.79 3.78 -5.53
C GLN A 43 -6.37 4.32 -5.48
N ILE A 44 -5.85 4.41 -4.28
CA ILE A 44 -4.48 4.84 -4.03
C ILE A 44 -3.78 3.71 -3.31
N ILE A 45 -2.67 3.24 -3.88
CA ILE A 45 -1.89 2.16 -3.28
C ILE A 45 -0.56 2.75 -2.86
N ILE A 46 -0.26 2.66 -1.57
CA ILE A 46 1.00 3.13 -1.00
C ILE A 46 1.77 1.90 -0.53
N THR A 47 2.92 1.66 -1.13
CA THR A 47 3.79 0.56 -0.78
C THR A 47 5.04 1.10 -0.11
N ARG A 48 5.34 0.61 1.09
CA ARG A 48 6.55 0.98 1.82
C ARG A 48 7.35 -0.25 2.14
N ILE A 49 8.64 -0.20 1.84
CA ILE A 49 9.55 -1.31 2.08
C ILE A 49 10.62 -0.85 3.06
N TYR A 50 10.74 -1.57 4.16
CA TYR A 50 11.73 -1.31 5.19
C TYR A 50 12.72 -2.47 5.24
N GLU A 51 13.98 -2.13 5.40
CA GLU A 51 15.04 -3.13 5.59
C GLU A 51 15.62 -3.03 7.00
N TYR A 52 15.89 -4.16 7.55
CA TYR A 52 16.54 -4.27 8.87
C TYR A 52 18.03 -4.08 8.76
#